data_f429552d9159c9415477bd6ab527a3b5
#
_entry.id   f429552d9159c9415477bd6ab527a3b5
#
_cell.length_a   1.000
_cell.length_b   1.000
_cell.length_c   1.000
_cell.angle_alpha   90.00
_cell.angle_beta   90.00
_cell.angle_gamma   90.00
#
_symmetry.space_group_name_H-M   'P 1'
#
loop_
_entity.id
_entity.type
_entity.pdbx_description
1 polymer ?
#
loop_
_entity_poly.entity_id
_entity_poly.type
_entity_poly.pdbx_seq_one_letter_code
_entity_poly.pdbx_strand_id
1 'polypeptide(L)'
;MLFRSASDTVRIPFSTPFAYTGGSLVIDLIGTESLQGSAWWLVDATSEEISGTTQSLGSACSEFSDSQADTAFVNPRDLVPGGTICHLGQGRAFHLGVLVLGAPAGAPIPLAMLGVPATPDCTCQINPSMILATMATMFLPSPSPLVPQSFGIAQVDLQLPAQSWMLSMNLASQWIDLPTFKASNGVLSTVANRLPTLDMAIVVGSPNEPKGRLNLQVAPVVRFEYQ
;
A
#
# COMPACT_ATOMS: atom_id res chain seq x y z
N MET A 1 -24.30 -2.54 -14.95
CA MET A 1 -25.11 -1.47 -15.58
C MET A 1 -24.13 -0.36 -15.94
N LEU A 2 -24.02 0.01 -17.21
CA LEU A 2 -23.11 1.07 -17.66
C LEU A 2 -23.92 2.37 -17.70
N PHE A 3 -23.73 3.25 -16.76
CA PHE A 3 -24.26 4.61 -16.81
C PHE A 3 -23.34 5.43 -17.73
N ARG A 4 -23.82 5.78 -18.92
CA ARG A 4 -23.00 6.45 -19.93
C ARG A 4 -23.40 7.89 -20.25
N SER A 5 -24.39 8.44 -19.58
CA SER A 5 -24.85 9.80 -19.87
C SER A 5 -25.10 10.61 -18.62
N ALA A 6 -25.03 11.93 -18.77
CA ALA A 6 -25.34 12.86 -17.69
C ALA A 6 -26.79 12.75 -17.15
N SER A 7 -27.63 11.95 -17.81
CA SER A 7 -29.01 11.64 -17.38
C SER A 7 -29.10 10.43 -16.46
N ASP A 8 -28.03 9.64 -16.33
CA ASP A 8 -28.05 8.38 -15.58
C ASP A 8 -27.66 8.64 -14.10
N THR A 9 -28.46 9.43 -13.45
CA THR A 9 -28.31 9.73 -12.01
C THR A 9 -29.12 8.73 -11.20
N VAL A 10 -28.51 8.06 -10.26
CA VAL A 10 -29.22 7.25 -9.27
C VAL A 10 -29.72 8.19 -8.18
N ARG A 11 -31.05 8.33 -8.08
CA ARG A 11 -31.69 9.08 -7.01
C ARG A 11 -32.07 8.15 -5.87
N ILE A 12 -31.57 8.43 -4.70
CA ILE A 12 -31.89 7.69 -3.47
C ILE A 12 -32.70 8.64 -2.60
N PRO A 13 -34.04 8.51 -2.56
CA PRO A 13 -34.85 9.36 -1.69
C PRO A 13 -34.66 8.94 -0.23
N PHE A 14 -34.45 9.90 0.64
CA PHE A 14 -34.52 9.65 2.07
C PHE A 14 -35.98 9.49 2.51
N SER A 15 -36.24 8.45 3.28
CA SER A 15 -37.58 8.22 3.87
C SER A 15 -37.90 9.25 4.96
N THR A 16 -36.89 9.86 5.53
CA THR A 16 -37.00 10.90 6.57
C THR A 16 -36.06 12.06 6.19
N PRO A 17 -36.51 13.30 6.29
CA PRO A 17 -35.64 14.45 6.05
C PRO A 17 -34.40 14.40 6.95
N PHE A 18 -33.24 14.63 6.36
CA PHE A 18 -31.98 14.68 7.07
C PHE A 18 -31.58 16.15 7.27
N ALA A 19 -31.56 16.58 8.53
CA ALA A 19 -31.09 17.93 8.86
C ALA A 19 -29.58 17.92 9.04
N TYR A 20 -28.85 18.44 8.07
CA TYR A 20 -27.40 18.60 8.16
C TYR A 20 -27.04 19.91 8.84
N THR A 21 -26.40 19.81 9.99
CA THR A 21 -25.99 20.98 10.81
C THR A 21 -24.50 21.31 10.69
N GLY A 22 -23.80 20.70 9.73
CA GLY A 22 -22.36 20.82 9.55
C GLY A 22 -21.59 19.66 10.19
N GLY A 23 -20.29 19.58 9.90
CA GLY A 23 -19.38 18.53 10.37
C GLY A 23 -19.07 17.49 9.30
N SER A 24 -18.55 16.34 9.71
CA SER A 24 -18.24 15.24 8.78
C SER A 24 -19.50 14.47 8.41
N LEU A 25 -19.67 14.18 7.14
CA LEU A 25 -20.75 13.33 6.61
C LEU A 25 -20.18 12.01 6.14
N VAL A 26 -20.71 10.91 6.68
CA VAL A 26 -20.37 9.55 6.23
C VAL A 26 -21.54 9.02 5.40
N ILE A 27 -21.24 8.60 4.19
CA ILE A 27 -22.19 7.94 3.30
C ILE A 27 -21.71 6.52 3.11
N ASP A 28 -22.53 5.55 3.52
CA ASP A 28 -22.27 4.13 3.32
C ASP A 28 -23.09 3.62 2.13
N LEU A 29 -22.40 3.15 1.08
CA LEU A 29 -22.99 2.58 -0.10
C LEU A 29 -22.72 1.07 -0.10
N ILE A 30 -23.72 0.30 0.27
CA ILE A 30 -23.63 -1.16 0.31
C ILE A 30 -24.24 -1.71 -0.97
N GLY A 31 -23.40 -2.31 -1.81
CA GLY A 31 -23.85 -3.10 -2.97
C GLY A 31 -24.18 -4.52 -2.54
N THR A 32 -25.38 -4.99 -2.87
CA THR A 32 -25.69 -6.42 -2.77
C THR A 32 -25.23 -7.10 -4.06
N GLU A 33 -24.40 -8.15 -3.91
CA GLU A 33 -23.97 -8.94 -5.07
C GLU A 33 -25.14 -9.52 -5.82
N SER A 34 -25.23 -9.22 -7.12
CA SER A 34 -26.06 -9.97 -8.01
C SER A 34 -25.32 -11.27 -8.34
N LEU A 35 -25.93 -12.41 -8.08
CA LEU A 35 -25.39 -13.74 -8.36
C LEU A 35 -25.14 -14.03 -9.86
N GLN A 36 -25.39 -13.08 -10.74
CA GLN A 36 -25.23 -13.22 -12.18
C GLN A 36 -24.29 -12.15 -12.74
N GLY A 37 -23.02 -12.49 -12.84
CA GLY A 37 -22.02 -11.78 -13.61
C GLY A 37 -21.28 -10.68 -12.85
N SER A 38 -20.11 -10.33 -13.38
CA SER A 38 -19.25 -9.24 -12.93
C SER A 38 -19.86 -7.87 -13.32
N ALA A 39 -20.95 -7.48 -12.70
CA ALA A 39 -21.50 -6.15 -12.88
C ALA A 39 -20.73 -5.16 -12.00
N TRP A 40 -19.94 -4.29 -12.61
CA TRP A 40 -19.28 -3.18 -11.93
C TRP A 40 -20.23 -1.99 -11.85
N TRP A 41 -20.36 -1.43 -10.66
CA TRP A 41 -21.02 -0.15 -10.47
C TRP A 41 -20.00 0.95 -10.77
N LEU A 42 -20.16 1.60 -11.91
CA LEU A 42 -19.36 2.75 -12.26
C LEU A 42 -20.09 4.00 -11.76
N VAL A 43 -19.50 4.72 -10.85
CA VAL A 43 -19.98 6.03 -10.37
C VAL A 43 -18.96 7.09 -10.76
N ASP A 44 -19.42 8.30 -11.01
CA ASP A 44 -18.52 9.43 -11.14
C ASP A 44 -17.75 9.61 -9.84
N ALA A 45 -16.45 9.80 -9.96
CA ALA A 45 -15.60 10.05 -8.83
C ALA A 45 -14.73 11.28 -9.11
N THR A 46 -14.51 12.07 -8.07
CA THR A 46 -13.46 13.08 -8.08
C THR A 46 -12.22 12.52 -7.42
N SER A 47 -11.07 12.81 -7.97
CA SER A 47 -9.79 12.40 -7.41
C SER A 47 -8.83 13.56 -7.40
N GLU A 48 -8.01 13.61 -6.37
CA GLU A 48 -6.84 14.47 -6.33
C GLU A 48 -5.60 13.61 -6.56
N GLU A 49 -4.88 13.86 -7.65
CA GLU A 49 -3.64 13.14 -7.92
C GLU A 49 -2.51 13.66 -7.03
N ILE A 50 -2.39 13.08 -5.86
CA ILE A 50 -1.25 13.25 -4.97
C ILE A 50 -0.60 11.89 -4.81
N SER A 51 0.68 11.84 -5.05
CA SER A 51 1.47 10.63 -4.84
C SER A 51 2.88 11.02 -4.43
N GLY A 52 3.52 10.15 -3.67
CA GLY A 52 4.96 10.20 -3.54
C GLY A 52 5.66 9.57 -4.74
N THR A 53 6.91 9.23 -4.56
CA THR A 53 7.71 8.51 -5.56
C THR A 53 8.39 7.32 -4.92
N THR A 54 8.68 6.30 -5.73
CA THR A 54 9.46 5.14 -5.32
C THR A 54 10.62 4.93 -6.27
N GLN A 55 11.74 4.47 -5.73
CA GLN A 55 12.92 4.11 -6.50
C GLN A 55 13.48 2.79 -5.95
N SER A 56 13.79 1.83 -6.82
CA SER A 56 14.50 0.63 -6.43
C SER A 56 15.97 0.95 -6.10
N LEU A 57 16.46 0.42 -4.99
CA LEU A 57 17.85 0.54 -4.53
C LEU A 57 18.54 -0.81 -4.60
N GLY A 58 19.59 -0.88 -5.41
CA GLY A 58 20.33 -2.13 -5.61
C GLY A 58 19.49 -3.22 -6.26
N SER A 59 19.90 -4.45 -6.04
CA SER A 59 19.21 -5.66 -6.50
C SER A 59 19.01 -6.64 -5.34
N ALA A 60 18.07 -7.55 -5.47
CA ALA A 60 17.94 -8.65 -4.53
C ALA A 60 19.21 -9.54 -4.58
N CYS A 61 19.56 -10.13 -3.45
CA CYS A 61 20.58 -11.15 -3.41
C CYS A 61 20.20 -12.33 -4.30
N SER A 62 21.20 -13.01 -4.85
CA SER A 62 20.97 -14.28 -5.55
C SER A 62 20.17 -15.24 -4.66
N GLU A 63 19.18 -15.90 -5.24
CA GLU A 63 18.28 -16.85 -4.55
C GLU A 63 17.41 -16.26 -3.41
N PHE A 64 17.25 -14.93 -3.29
CA PHE A 64 16.25 -14.36 -2.37
C PHE A 64 14.85 -14.84 -2.77
N SER A 65 14.55 -14.82 -4.07
CA SER A 65 13.37 -15.43 -4.67
C SER A 65 13.74 -16.13 -5.98
N ASP A 66 12.86 -16.97 -6.49
CA ASP A 66 13.04 -17.61 -7.80
C ASP A 66 12.98 -16.60 -8.96
N SER A 67 12.60 -15.37 -8.69
CA SER A 67 12.62 -14.25 -9.60
C SER A 67 13.86 -13.38 -9.35
N GLN A 68 14.61 -13.06 -10.40
CA GLN A 68 15.74 -12.13 -10.34
C GLN A 68 15.30 -10.66 -10.44
N ALA A 69 14.00 -10.42 -10.56
CA ALA A 69 13.43 -9.08 -10.62
C ALA A 69 13.40 -8.42 -9.24
N ASP A 70 12.96 -7.16 -9.20
CA ASP A 70 12.68 -6.45 -7.97
C ASP A 70 11.70 -7.26 -7.11
N THR A 71 12.11 -7.54 -5.88
CA THR A 71 11.35 -8.41 -4.96
C THR A 71 10.70 -7.65 -3.83
N ALA A 72 10.96 -6.34 -3.74
CA ALA A 72 10.32 -5.43 -2.80
C ALA A 72 9.61 -4.29 -3.55
N PHE A 73 8.39 -3.97 -3.14
CA PHE A 73 7.54 -2.97 -3.79
C PHE A 73 6.80 -2.12 -2.78
N VAL A 74 6.62 -0.85 -3.14
CA VAL A 74 5.73 0.10 -2.46
C VAL A 74 4.95 0.85 -3.54
N ASN A 75 3.65 1.03 -3.35
CA ASN A 75 2.84 1.79 -4.28
C ASN A 75 3.04 3.31 -4.03
N PRO A 76 3.49 4.11 -5.02
CA PRO A 76 3.66 5.55 -4.85
C PRO A 76 2.40 6.31 -4.41
N ARG A 77 1.23 5.81 -4.78
CA ARG A 77 -0.06 6.42 -4.40
C ARG A 77 -0.35 6.33 -2.90
N ASP A 78 0.26 5.37 -2.23
CA ASP A 78 0.09 5.18 -0.79
C ASP A 78 1.00 6.13 0.04
N LEU A 79 2.00 6.76 -0.62
CA LEU A 79 2.99 7.63 0.00
C LEU A 79 2.46 9.06 0.19
N VAL A 80 1.40 9.19 0.96
CA VAL A 80 0.75 10.46 1.28
C VAL A 80 0.60 10.57 2.79
N PRO A 81 0.87 11.73 3.42
CA PRO A 81 0.63 11.91 4.84
C PRO A 81 -0.80 11.53 5.22
N GLY A 82 -0.97 10.70 6.24
CA GLY A 82 -2.25 10.11 6.63
C GLY A 82 -2.65 8.85 5.85
N GLY A 83 -1.92 8.49 4.80
CA GLY A 83 -2.14 7.27 4.02
C GLY A 83 -1.61 6.01 4.70
N THR A 84 -1.96 4.86 4.15
CA THR A 84 -1.42 3.56 4.58
C THR A 84 -0.49 3.02 3.52
N ILE A 85 0.80 2.96 3.83
CA ILE A 85 1.80 2.38 2.94
C ILE A 85 1.70 0.86 3.00
N CYS A 86 1.53 0.24 1.86
CA CYS A 86 1.60 -1.20 1.70
C CYS A 86 3.01 -1.61 1.22
N HIS A 87 3.79 -2.25 2.08
CA HIS A 87 5.08 -2.83 1.73
C HIS A 87 4.89 -4.29 1.33
N LEU A 88 5.10 -4.57 0.06
CA LEU A 88 5.06 -5.94 -0.48
C LEU A 88 6.47 -6.49 -0.62
N GLY A 89 6.65 -7.74 -0.21
CA GLY A 89 7.86 -8.51 -0.41
C GLY A 89 7.55 -9.81 -1.12
N GLN A 90 8.41 -10.20 -2.05
CA GLN A 90 8.35 -11.48 -2.74
C GLN A 90 9.57 -12.30 -2.34
N GLY A 91 9.36 -13.48 -1.78
CA GLY A 91 10.40 -14.34 -1.28
C GLY A 91 10.02 -15.83 -1.38
N ARG A 92 10.71 -16.69 -0.64
CA ARG A 92 10.39 -18.11 -0.58
C ARG A 92 9.18 -18.36 0.31
N ALA A 93 8.23 -19.15 -0.18
CA ALA A 93 7.04 -19.49 0.59
C ALA A 93 7.39 -20.16 1.92
N PHE A 94 6.63 -19.84 2.97
CA PHE A 94 6.81 -20.32 4.34
C PHE A 94 8.09 -19.87 5.05
N HIS A 95 8.91 -19.01 4.43
CA HIS A 95 10.01 -18.38 5.13
C HIS A 95 9.53 -17.17 5.94
N LEU A 96 10.21 -16.92 7.06
CA LEU A 96 9.99 -15.72 7.87
C LEU A 96 10.77 -14.57 7.26
N GLY A 97 10.06 -13.55 6.79
CA GLY A 97 10.62 -12.31 6.29
C GLY A 97 10.61 -11.22 7.36
N VAL A 98 11.64 -10.40 7.38
CA VAL A 98 11.70 -9.19 8.18
C VAL A 98 11.76 -7.99 7.25
N LEU A 99 10.75 -7.13 7.34
CA LEU A 99 10.79 -5.80 6.77
C LEU A 99 11.59 -4.89 7.69
N VAL A 100 12.64 -4.28 7.16
CA VAL A 100 13.42 -3.24 7.84
C VAL A 100 13.07 -1.91 7.22
N LEU A 101 12.82 -0.91 8.06
CA LEU A 101 12.52 0.47 7.67
C LEU A 101 13.52 1.41 8.31
N GLY A 102 13.96 2.40 7.57
CA GLY A 102 14.91 3.39 8.11
C GLY A 102 15.28 4.46 7.10
N ALA A 103 16.36 5.17 7.40
CA ALA A 103 16.94 6.08 6.41
C ALA A 103 17.75 5.29 5.37
N PRO A 104 17.82 5.75 4.11
CA PRO A 104 18.65 5.12 3.11
C PRO A 104 20.13 5.17 3.51
N ALA A 105 20.86 4.11 3.20
CA ALA A 105 22.31 4.12 3.30
C ALA A 105 22.89 5.03 2.19
N GLY A 106 23.99 5.76 2.52
CA GLY A 106 24.68 6.55 1.51
C GLY A 106 25.36 5.71 0.42
N ALA A 107 25.67 4.45 0.74
CA ALA A 107 26.15 3.42 -0.19
C ALA A 107 25.68 2.05 0.28
N PRO A 108 25.53 1.06 -0.62
CA PRO A 108 25.18 -0.30 -0.26
C PRO A 108 26.19 -0.89 0.74
N ILE A 109 25.71 -1.46 1.84
CA ILE A 109 26.55 -2.04 2.89
C ILE A 109 26.48 -3.56 2.77
N PRO A 110 27.59 -4.29 2.54
CA PRO A 110 27.57 -5.75 2.54
C PRO A 110 27.01 -6.28 3.86
N LEU A 111 26.03 -7.20 3.82
CA LEU A 111 25.43 -7.77 5.03
C LEU A 111 26.47 -8.49 5.89
N ALA A 112 27.49 -9.08 5.28
CA ALA A 112 28.61 -9.68 6.01
C ALA A 112 29.35 -8.71 6.91
N MET A 113 29.43 -7.41 6.57
CA MET A 113 30.02 -6.38 7.41
C MET A 113 29.16 -6.04 8.63
N LEU A 114 27.88 -6.38 8.59
CA LEU A 114 26.96 -6.23 9.72
C LEU A 114 26.91 -7.48 10.61
N GLY A 115 27.82 -8.42 10.39
CA GLY A 115 27.89 -9.68 11.16
C GLY A 115 26.83 -10.72 10.75
N VAL A 116 26.17 -10.51 9.63
CA VAL A 116 25.18 -11.45 9.08
C VAL A 116 25.89 -12.44 8.17
N PRO A 117 25.70 -13.77 8.34
CA PRO A 117 26.30 -14.79 7.47
C PRO A 117 25.65 -14.81 6.09
N ALA A 118 25.90 -13.80 5.30
CA ALA A 118 25.33 -13.60 3.98
C ALA A 118 26.37 -13.74 2.89
N THR A 119 25.92 -14.03 1.66
CA THR A 119 26.78 -14.04 0.48
C THR A 119 27.28 -12.64 0.14
N PRO A 120 28.46 -12.49 -0.50
CA PRO A 120 29.05 -11.16 -0.77
C PRO A 120 28.18 -10.22 -1.62
N ASP A 121 27.27 -10.76 -2.42
CA ASP A 121 26.32 -10.00 -3.24
C ASP A 121 25.15 -9.42 -2.45
N CYS A 122 24.98 -9.87 -1.20
CA CYS A 122 23.91 -9.38 -0.33
C CYS A 122 24.30 -8.05 0.32
N THR A 123 23.51 -7.02 0.04
CA THR A 123 23.74 -5.68 0.57
C THR A 123 22.54 -5.14 1.33
N CYS A 124 22.82 -4.39 2.39
CA CYS A 124 21.83 -3.57 3.09
C CYS A 124 21.76 -2.18 2.46
N GLN A 125 20.56 -1.75 2.12
CA GLN A 125 20.29 -0.43 1.54
C GLN A 125 19.83 0.58 2.60
N ILE A 126 19.74 0.16 3.85
CA ILE A 126 19.30 0.96 4.98
C ILE A 126 20.47 1.27 5.89
N ASN A 127 20.54 2.50 6.37
CA ASN A 127 21.54 2.90 7.34
C ASN A 127 21.29 2.19 8.69
N PRO A 128 22.20 1.32 9.16
CA PRO A 128 21.99 0.55 10.38
C PRO A 128 21.82 1.40 11.64
N SER A 129 22.40 2.62 11.64
CA SER A 129 22.29 3.55 12.77
C SER A 129 20.98 4.33 12.77
N MET A 130 20.17 4.21 11.73
CA MET A 130 18.92 4.96 11.54
C MET A 130 17.75 4.04 11.16
N ILE A 131 17.70 2.87 11.77
CA ILE A 131 16.57 1.96 11.67
C ILE A 131 15.42 2.52 12.50
N LEU A 132 14.27 2.73 11.88
CA LEU A 132 13.05 3.25 12.50
C LEU A 132 12.16 2.14 13.03
N ALA A 133 12.05 1.05 12.27
CA ALA A 133 11.21 -0.08 12.63
C ALA A 133 11.66 -1.38 11.94
N THR A 134 11.35 -2.49 12.59
CA THR A 134 11.48 -3.83 12.02
C THR A 134 10.19 -4.61 12.27
N MET A 135 9.68 -5.30 11.25
CA MET A 135 8.45 -6.08 11.34
C MET A 135 8.65 -7.43 10.69
N ALA A 136 8.28 -8.47 11.42
CA ALA A 136 8.39 -9.85 10.95
C ALA A 136 7.02 -10.36 10.47
N THR A 137 7.00 -11.00 9.31
CA THR A 137 5.84 -11.70 8.77
C THR A 137 6.30 -12.85 7.90
N MET A 138 5.40 -13.77 7.60
CA MET A 138 5.70 -14.94 6.78
C MET A 138 5.41 -14.65 5.31
N PHE A 139 6.26 -15.11 4.41
CA PHE A 139 5.96 -15.17 2.98
C PHE A 139 4.95 -16.29 2.75
N LEU A 140 3.69 -15.92 2.50
CA LEU A 140 2.62 -16.86 2.24
C LEU A 140 2.59 -17.22 0.75
N PRO A 141 2.37 -18.51 0.40
CA PRO A 141 2.28 -18.91 -1.00
C PRO A 141 1.14 -18.16 -1.70
N SER A 142 1.37 -17.79 -2.94
CA SER A 142 0.33 -17.12 -3.74
C SER A 142 -0.86 -18.07 -3.94
N PRO A 143 -2.08 -17.60 -3.78
CA PRO A 143 -3.27 -18.39 -4.08
C PRO A 143 -3.46 -18.64 -5.58
N SER A 144 -2.70 -17.97 -6.44
CA SER A 144 -2.78 -18.12 -7.88
C SER A 144 -2.12 -19.42 -8.34
N PRO A 145 -2.81 -20.30 -9.09
CA PRO A 145 -2.23 -21.50 -9.64
C PRO A 145 -1.16 -21.24 -10.72
N LEU A 146 -1.06 -19.99 -11.19
CA LEU A 146 -0.08 -19.57 -12.19
C LEU A 146 1.28 -19.21 -11.57
N VAL A 147 1.37 -19.14 -10.25
CA VAL A 147 2.58 -18.79 -9.52
C VAL A 147 3.14 -20.07 -8.87
N PRO A 148 4.45 -20.34 -8.98
CA PRO A 148 5.06 -21.50 -8.33
C PRO A 148 4.75 -21.51 -6.82
N GLN A 149 4.45 -22.68 -6.26
CA GLN A 149 4.16 -22.85 -4.83
C GLN A 149 5.37 -22.55 -3.93
N SER A 150 6.57 -22.56 -4.49
CA SER A 150 7.81 -22.13 -3.80
C SER A 150 7.88 -20.62 -3.59
N PHE A 151 7.03 -19.87 -4.29
CA PHE A 151 7.01 -18.41 -4.25
C PHE A 151 5.99 -17.91 -3.22
N GLY A 152 6.43 -17.01 -2.38
CA GLY A 152 5.61 -16.42 -1.33
C GLY A 152 5.56 -14.89 -1.41
N ILE A 153 4.47 -14.34 -0.92
CA ILE A 153 4.24 -12.90 -0.80
C ILE A 153 4.07 -12.57 0.68
N ALA A 154 4.77 -11.54 1.12
CA ALA A 154 4.60 -10.92 2.42
C ALA A 154 4.08 -9.50 2.24
N GLN A 155 3.19 -9.07 3.13
CA GLN A 155 2.64 -7.72 3.15
C GLN A 155 2.70 -7.16 4.56
N VAL A 156 3.12 -5.90 4.64
CA VAL A 156 3.07 -5.11 5.87
C VAL A 156 2.48 -3.75 5.54
N ASP A 157 1.41 -3.40 6.23
CA ASP A 157 0.74 -2.12 6.10
C ASP A 157 1.14 -1.18 7.24
N LEU A 158 1.56 0.03 6.90
CA LEU A 158 2.02 1.05 7.82
C LEU A 158 1.24 2.34 7.63
N GLN A 159 0.65 2.82 8.72
CA GLN A 159 -0.03 4.11 8.72
C GLN A 159 1.00 5.23 8.80
N LEU A 160 1.00 6.13 7.81
CA LEU A 160 1.75 7.37 7.89
C LEU A 160 1.03 8.38 8.79
N PRO A 161 1.76 9.10 9.64
CA PRO A 161 1.18 10.24 10.35
C PRO A 161 0.65 11.31 9.39
N ALA A 162 -0.54 11.85 9.67
CA ALA A 162 -1.13 12.96 8.91
C ALA A 162 -0.53 14.31 9.33
N GLN A 163 0.80 14.41 9.27
CA GLN A 163 1.56 15.55 9.77
C GLN A 163 2.37 16.19 8.65
N SER A 164 2.48 17.52 8.66
CA SER A 164 3.21 18.26 7.63
C SER A 164 4.72 17.97 7.60
N TRP A 165 5.31 17.53 8.71
CA TRP A 165 6.74 17.15 8.74
C TRP A 165 7.04 15.87 7.95
N MET A 166 6.01 15.09 7.60
CA MET A 166 6.16 13.93 6.72
C MET A 166 6.37 14.32 5.24
N LEU A 167 6.04 15.55 4.86
CA LEU A 167 6.16 16.00 3.47
C LEU A 167 7.59 15.87 2.97
N SER A 168 7.73 15.26 1.79
CA SER A 168 9.03 15.00 1.14
C SER A 168 10.00 14.15 1.97
N MET A 169 9.52 13.47 2.99
CA MET A 169 10.36 12.58 3.81
C MET A 169 10.76 11.35 2.99
N ASN A 170 12.03 11.00 3.11
CA ASN A 170 12.61 9.81 2.49
C ASN A 170 12.64 8.66 3.48
N LEU A 171 12.08 7.54 3.09
CA LEU A 171 12.07 6.28 3.83
C LEU A 171 12.67 5.18 2.96
N ALA A 172 13.60 4.42 3.49
CA ALA A 172 14.08 3.21 2.83
C ALA A 172 13.45 1.99 3.49
N SER A 173 13.08 1.02 2.68
CA SER A 173 12.60 -0.28 3.16
C SER A 173 13.31 -1.41 2.44
N GLN A 174 13.52 -2.52 3.13
CA GLN A 174 14.14 -3.74 2.57
C GLN A 174 13.65 -4.97 3.33
N TRP A 175 13.41 -6.06 2.61
CA TRP A 175 13.07 -7.34 3.21
C TRP A 175 14.32 -8.20 3.40
N ILE A 176 14.38 -8.90 4.52
CA ILE A 176 15.40 -9.90 4.82
C ILE A 176 14.71 -11.23 5.09
N ASP A 177 15.10 -12.26 4.37
CA ASP A 177 14.70 -13.64 4.62
C ASP A 177 15.56 -14.20 5.76
N LEU A 178 14.97 -14.42 6.93
CA LEU A 178 15.71 -14.86 8.12
C LEU A 178 16.33 -16.25 7.98
N PRO A 179 15.65 -17.28 7.40
CA PRO A 179 16.25 -18.59 7.25
C PRO A 179 17.53 -18.62 6.41
N THR A 180 17.64 -17.72 5.43
CA THR A 180 18.78 -17.73 4.49
C THR A 180 19.69 -16.52 4.64
N PHE A 181 19.32 -15.52 5.44
CA PHE A 181 19.98 -14.24 5.57
C PHE A 181 20.17 -13.49 4.25
N LYS A 182 19.25 -13.67 3.32
CA LYS A 182 19.26 -12.98 2.03
C LYS A 182 18.35 -11.77 2.07
N ALA A 183 18.69 -10.76 1.28
CA ALA A 183 17.95 -9.52 1.22
C ALA A 183 17.33 -9.29 -0.15
N SER A 184 16.16 -8.64 -0.16
CA SER A 184 15.55 -8.07 -1.38
C SER A 184 16.36 -6.89 -1.89
N ASN A 185 15.97 -6.33 -3.05
CA ASN A 185 16.29 -4.93 -3.34
C ASN A 185 15.75 -4.03 -2.22
N GLY A 186 16.35 -2.86 -2.03
CA GLY A 186 15.75 -1.81 -1.23
C GLY A 186 14.74 -1.00 -2.04
N VAL A 187 13.81 -0.36 -1.35
CA VAL A 187 12.90 0.62 -1.95
C VAL A 187 13.06 1.94 -1.23
N LEU A 188 13.49 2.97 -1.96
CA LEU A 188 13.45 4.35 -1.48
C LEU A 188 12.06 4.91 -1.78
N SER A 189 11.35 5.30 -0.75
CA SER A 189 10.03 5.90 -0.80
C SER A 189 10.12 7.35 -0.39
N THR A 190 9.70 8.28 -1.26
CA THR A 190 9.61 9.71 -0.93
C THR A 190 8.14 10.06 -0.78
N VAL A 191 7.76 10.52 0.40
CA VAL A 191 6.39 10.96 0.68
C VAL A 191 6.04 12.19 -0.16
N ALA A 192 4.79 12.32 -0.55
CA ALA A 192 4.28 13.45 -1.30
C ALA A 192 4.70 14.79 -0.69
N ASN A 193 4.88 15.80 -1.54
CA ASN A 193 5.36 17.12 -1.13
C ASN A 193 4.24 18.10 -0.72
N ARG A 194 2.99 17.64 -0.73
CA ARG A 194 1.82 18.41 -0.27
C ARG A 194 0.81 17.49 0.42
N LEU A 195 -0.01 18.08 1.26
CA LEU A 195 -1.14 17.38 1.88
C LEU A 195 -2.31 17.29 0.89
N PRO A 196 -3.16 16.26 1.02
CA PRO A 196 -4.45 16.24 0.35
C PRO A 196 -5.27 17.49 0.69
N THR A 197 -5.87 18.11 -0.32
CA THR A 197 -6.76 19.27 -0.12
C THR A 197 -8.22 18.87 -0.11
N LEU A 198 -8.55 17.71 -0.68
CA LEU A 198 -9.88 17.15 -0.59
C LEU A 198 -10.06 16.48 0.77
N ASP A 199 -10.91 17.07 1.59
CA ASP A 199 -11.33 16.53 2.90
C ASP A 199 -12.30 15.34 2.73
N MET A 200 -11.96 14.44 1.82
CA MET A 200 -12.76 13.28 1.49
C MET A 200 -11.92 12.02 1.51
N ALA A 201 -12.52 10.95 1.96
CA ALA A 201 -11.92 9.63 1.98
C ALA A 201 -12.97 8.57 1.62
N ILE A 202 -12.53 7.53 0.95
CA ILE A 202 -13.34 6.34 0.70
C ILE A 202 -12.69 5.14 1.39
N VAL A 203 -13.49 4.36 2.09
CA VAL A 203 -13.08 3.06 2.63
C VAL A 203 -13.71 1.98 1.76
N VAL A 204 -12.88 1.17 1.14
CA VAL A 204 -13.31 0.05 0.31
C VAL A 204 -12.97 -1.25 1.02
N GLY A 205 -13.94 -2.13 1.17
CA GLY A 205 -13.75 -3.43 1.81
C GLY A 205 -14.84 -4.42 1.44
N SER A 206 -14.60 -5.68 1.72
CA SER A 206 -15.61 -6.73 1.64
C SER A 206 -16.55 -6.63 2.84
N PRO A 207 -17.86 -6.87 2.69
CA PRO A 207 -18.81 -6.86 3.81
C PRO A 207 -18.44 -7.81 4.94
N ASN A 208 -17.65 -8.84 4.67
CA ASN A 208 -17.21 -9.85 5.63
C ASN A 208 -15.82 -9.57 6.21
N GLU A 209 -15.16 -8.49 5.81
CA GLU A 209 -13.85 -8.13 6.34
C GLU A 209 -13.98 -7.10 7.48
N PRO A 210 -13.28 -7.29 8.60
CA PRO A 210 -13.35 -6.36 9.72
C PRO A 210 -12.65 -5.02 9.46
N LYS A 211 -11.91 -4.92 8.35
CA LYS A 211 -11.15 -3.72 7.98
C LYS A 211 -11.26 -3.48 6.48
N GLY A 212 -11.54 -2.24 6.10
CA GLY A 212 -11.48 -1.78 4.73
C GLY A 212 -10.15 -1.05 4.43
N ARG A 213 -9.85 -0.91 3.16
CA ARG A 213 -8.72 -0.09 2.68
C ARG A 213 -9.16 1.37 2.55
N LEU A 214 -8.44 2.26 3.21
CA LEU A 214 -8.67 3.70 3.15
C LEU A 214 -7.97 4.30 1.92
N ASN A 215 -8.72 5.01 1.09
CA ASN A 215 -8.20 5.84 0.00
C ASN A 215 -8.56 7.30 0.29
N LEU A 216 -7.57 8.14 0.53
CA LEU A 216 -7.74 9.54 0.93
C LEU A 216 -7.96 10.52 -0.22
N GLN A 217 -7.89 10.06 -1.47
CA GLN A 217 -7.79 10.95 -2.63
C GLN A 217 -8.91 10.71 -3.66
N VAL A 218 -9.85 9.86 -3.34
CA VAL A 218 -10.95 9.50 -4.23
C VAL A 218 -12.24 9.53 -3.44
N ALA A 219 -13.24 10.18 -3.99
CA ALA A 219 -14.59 10.12 -3.44
C ALA A 219 -15.63 10.06 -4.57
N PRO A 220 -16.74 9.37 -4.37
CA PRO A 220 -17.84 9.40 -5.31
C PRO A 220 -18.43 10.81 -5.36
N VAL A 221 -18.86 11.25 -6.53
CA VAL A 221 -19.58 12.51 -6.68
C VAL A 221 -21.02 12.27 -6.22
N VAL A 222 -21.39 12.92 -5.13
CA VAL A 222 -22.73 12.87 -4.55
C VAL A 222 -23.34 14.25 -4.59
N ARG A 223 -24.53 14.37 -5.15
CA ARG A 223 -25.30 15.59 -5.16
C ARG A 223 -26.49 15.46 -4.21
N PHE A 224 -26.58 16.36 -3.24
CA PHE A 224 -27.76 16.47 -2.39
C PHE A 224 -28.75 17.44 -3.00
N GLU A 225 -30.02 17.00 -3.15
CA GLU A 225 -31.12 17.86 -3.50
C GLU A 225 -31.93 18.11 -2.23
N TYR A 226 -32.18 19.38 -1.91
CA TYR A 226 -32.99 19.80 -0.75
C TYR A 226 -34.23 20.54 -1.25
N GLN A 227 -35.30 20.42 -0.52
CA GLN A 227 -36.56 21.15 -0.76
C GLN A 227 -36.75 22.22 0.29
#